data_db4b59a4a660f5a8d3c85493c68e5c3d
#
_entry.id   db4b59a4a660f5a8d3c85493c68e5c3d
#
_cell.length_a   1.000
_cell.length_b   1.000
_cell.length_c   1.000
_cell.angle_alpha   90.00
_cell.angle_beta   90.00
_cell.angle_gamma   90.00
#
_symmetry.space_group_name_H-M   'P 1'
#
loop_
_entity.id
_entity.type
_entity.pdbx_description
1 polymer ?
#
loop_
_entity_poly.entity_id
_entity_poly.type
_entity_poly.pdbx_seq_one_letter_code
_entity_poly.pdbx_strand_id
1 'polypeptide(L)'
;YVLGKGFEVSTPSEAVENSYERGDNDEFVIPSVVIENNSPVTTIKDEDALIFFNFRADRARQITRALGLDQFSEFERPNEHPKGLYYVCLTEYDEEFDLPIAFPKLHIDNILGEVLSNNNLKQLRIAETEKYAHVTFFFNGGEEKEFKGEDRELIPSPKVATYDLQPEMSAFEVKDRLLEKLKENKYAVIILN
;
A
#
# COMPACT_ATOMS: atom_id res chain seq x y z
N TYR A 1 -9.77 10.30 -15.02
CA TYR A 1 -10.72 9.18 -15.24
C TYR A 1 -12.00 9.38 -14.42
N VAL A 2 -11.94 9.63 -13.13
CA VAL A 2 -13.14 9.87 -12.28
C VAL A 2 -13.98 11.06 -12.72
N LEU A 3 -13.40 11.96 -13.51
CA LEU A 3 -14.08 13.10 -14.15
C LEU A 3 -14.54 12.81 -15.58
N GLY A 4 -14.47 11.56 -16.03
CA GLY A 4 -14.85 11.16 -17.37
C GLY A 4 -13.87 11.58 -18.48
N LYS A 5 -12.60 11.79 -18.16
CA LYS A 5 -11.54 12.14 -19.11
C LYS A 5 -10.49 11.02 -19.14
N GLY A 6 -10.16 10.52 -20.32
CA GLY A 6 -9.16 9.44 -20.47
C GLY A 6 -9.41 8.57 -21.69
N PHE A 7 -8.90 7.37 -21.67
CA PHE A 7 -9.19 6.38 -22.73
C PHE A 7 -10.64 5.97 -22.67
N GLU A 8 -11.35 6.08 -23.78
CA GLU A 8 -12.76 5.77 -23.90
C GLU A 8 -12.94 4.33 -24.41
N VAL A 9 -13.88 3.62 -23.78
CA VAL A 9 -14.27 2.26 -24.15
C VAL A 9 -15.78 2.09 -24.01
N SER A 10 -16.36 1.14 -24.76
CA SER A 10 -17.79 0.85 -24.66
C SER A 10 -18.11 -0.10 -23.50
N THR A 11 -17.15 -0.94 -23.10
CA THR A 11 -17.33 -1.89 -21.99
C THR A 11 -16.06 -2.03 -21.16
N PRO A 12 -16.15 -2.46 -19.89
CA PRO A 12 -14.96 -2.78 -19.07
C PRO A 12 -14.08 -3.87 -19.71
N SER A 13 -14.67 -4.88 -20.37
CA SER A 13 -13.93 -5.95 -21.03
C SER A 13 -13.07 -5.41 -22.16
N GLU A 14 -13.60 -4.49 -22.96
CA GLU A 14 -12.85 -3.83 -24.03
C GLU A 14 -11.60 -3.09 -23.49
N ALA A 15 -11.68 -2.48 -22.30
CA ALA A 15 -10.53 -1.83 -21.69
C ALA A 15 -9.38 -2.82 -21.40
N VAL A 16 -9.72 -4.01 -20.94
CA VAL A 16 -8.75 -5.09 -20.66
C VAL A 16 -8.18 -5.65 -21.97
N GLU A 17 -9.05 -5.96 -22.94
CA GLU A 17 -8.65 -6.47 -24.26
C GLU A 17 -7.70 -5.49 -24.96
N ASN A 18 -8.03 -4.20 -24.99
CA ASN A 18 -7.19 -3.15 -25.55
C ASN A 18 -5.84 -3.03 -24.84
N SER A 19 -5.78 -3.27 -23.52
CA SER A 19 -4.50 -3.31 -22.79
C SER A 19 -3.65 -4.50 -23.20
N TYR A 20 -4.23 -5.70 -23.31
CA TYR A 20 -3.51 -6.89 -23.76
C TYR A 20 -3.03 -6.77 -25.20
N GLU A 21 -3.82 -6.17 -26.11
CA GLU A 21 -3.39 -5.90 -27.48
C GLU A 21 -2.18 -4.97 -27.58
N ARG A 22 -2.04 -4.03 -26.63
CA ARG A 22 -0.84 -3.17 -26.51
C ARG A 22 0.36 -3.89 -25.89
N GLY A 23 0.17 -5.08 -25.32
CA GLY A 23 1.20 -5.85 -24.62
C GLY A 23 1.28 -5.53 -23.13
N ASP A 24 0.31 -4.80 -22.56
CA ASP A 24 0.20 -4.61 -21.13
C ASP A 24 -0.26 -5.91 -20.45
N ASN A 25 0.15 -6.15 -19.22
CA ASN A 25 -0.36 -7.22 -18.39
C ASN A 25 -1.36 -6.68 -17.33
N ASP A 26 -1.94 -7.57 -16.52
CA ASP A 26 -2.95 -7.23 -15.52
C ASP A 26 -2.55 -6.10 -14.56
N GLU A 27 -1.26 -5.99 -14.24
CA GLU A 27 -0.74 -4.95 -13.34
C GLU A 27 -0.76 -3.56 -13.99
N PHE A 28 -0.69 -3.49 -15.31
CA PHE A 28 -0.54 -2.25 -16.07
C PHE A 28 -1.74 -1.90 -16.97
N VAL A 29 -2.90 -2.53 -16.73
CA VAL A 29 -4.13 -2.14 -17.42
C VAL A 29 -4.38 -0.64 -17.24
N ILE A 30 -4.44 0.07 -18.36
CA ILE A 30 -4.62 1.53 -18.34
C ILE A 30 -6.05 1.85 -17.90
N PRO A 31 -6.22 2.73 -16.90
CA PRO A 31 -7.54 3.20 -16.51
C PRO A 31 -8.32 3.74 -17.70
N SER A 32 -9.59 3.38 -17.81
CA SER A 32 -10.46 3.75 -18.95
C SER A 32 -11.79 4.28 -18.48
N VAL A 33 -12.45 5.06 -19.33
CA VAL A 33 -13.78 5.63 -19.09
C VAL A 33 -14.80 4.89 -19.97
N VAL A 34 -15.80 4.28 -19.35
CA VAL A 34 -16.88 3.64 -20.09
C VAL A 34 -17.83 4.71 -20.60
N ILE A 35 -18.05 4.71 -21.93
CA ILE A 35 -18.87 5.68 -22.65
C ILE A 35 -20.16 5.03 -23.13
N GLU A 36 -21.25 5.69 -22.91
CA GLU A 36 -22.56 5.37 -23.50
C GLU A 36 -23.18 6.65 -24.10
N ASN A 37 -23.68 6.56 -25.33
CA ASN A 37 -24.27 7.71 -26.06
C ASN A 37 -23.30 8.94 -26.10
N ASN A 38 -22.02 8.72 -26.37
CA ASN A 38 -20.96 9.73 -26.42
C ASN A 38 -20.71 10.49 -25.09
N SER A 39 -21.07 9.90 -23.97
CA SER A 39 -20.86 10.48 -22.65
C SER A 39 -20.41 9.42 -21.66
N PRO A 40 -19.59 9.78 -20.65
CA PRO A 40 -19.26 8.86 -19.57
C PRO A 40 -20.53 8.34 -18.90
N VAL A 41 -20.58 7.02 -18.66
CA VAL A 41 -21.72 6.38 -17.96
C VAL A 41 -21.97 7.06 -16.62
N THR A 42 -20.90 7.41 -15.91
CA THR A 42 -20.97 8.20 -14.68
C THR A 42 -19.65 8.91 -14.40
N THR A 43 -19.69 9.93 -13.56
CA THR A 43 -18.53 10.63 -13.01
C THR A 43 -18.73 10.90 -11.54
N ILE A 44 -17.67 11.11 -10.79
CA ILE A 44 -17.76 11.59 -9.41
C ILE A 44 -18.07 13.09 -9.45
N LYS A 45 -19.03 13.53 -8.64
CA LYS A 45 -19.52 14.91 -8.55
C LYS A 45 -19.30 15.46 -7.16
N ASP A 46 -19.47 16.78 -7.05
CA ASP A 46 -19.47 17.44 -5.74
C ASP A 46 -20.51 16.81 -4.82
N GLU A 47 -20.16 16.67 -3.54
CA GLU A 47 -21.01 16.12 -2.48
C GLU A 47 -21.36 14.63 -2.61
N ASP A 48 -20.76 13.90 -3.57
CA ASP A 48 -20.94 12.45 -3.66
C ASP A 48 -20.35 11.74 -2.44
N ALA A 49 -20.94 10.57 -2.11
CA ALA A 49 -20.40 9.68 -1.09
C ALA A 49 -19.54 8.59 -1.73
N LEU A 50 -18.32 8.42 -1.22
CA LEU A 50 -17.39 7.39 -1.64
C LEU A 50 -17.05 6.47 -0.47
N ILE A 51 -17.14 5.16 -0.68
CA ILE A 51 -16.55 4.16 0.23
C ILE A 51 -15.38 3.51 -0.49
N PHE A 52 -14.16 3.76 0.01
CA PHE A 52 -12.98 3.12 -0.56
C PHE A 52 -12.76 1.76 0.09
N PHE A 53 -13.14 0.70 -0.62
CA PHE A 53 -13.31 -0.66 -0.10
C PHE A 53 -12.00 -1.47 -0.01
N ASN A 54 -10.86 -0.83 0.17
CA ASN A 54 -9.57 -1.49 0.36
C ASN A 54 -9.24 -1.60 1.86
N PHE A 55 -8.86 -2.80 2.32
CA PHE A 55 -8.42 -2.97 3.71
C PHE A 55 -6.91 -2.73 3.89
N ARG A 56 -6.10 -2.81 2.83
CA ARG A 56 -4.67 -2.45 2.87
C ARG A 56 -4.49 -0.94 2.77
N ALA A 57 -3.66 -0.40 3.66
CA ALA A 57 -3.44 1.04 3.75
C ALA A 57 -2.42 1.60 2.74
N ASP A 58 -1.42 0.82 2.35
CA ASP A 58 -0.23 1.26 1.62
C ASP A 58 -0.52 2.13 0.38
N ARG A 59 -1.11 1.56 -0.67
CA ARG A 59 -1.50 2.33 -1.87
C ARG A 59 -2.84 3.05 -1.74
N ALA A 60 -3.70 2.64 -0.79
CA ALA A 60 -4.96 3.33 -0.51
C ALA A 60 -4.74 4.78 -0.06
N ARG A 61 -3.63 5.06 0.64
CA ARG A 61 -3.22 6.42 1.04
C ARG A 61 -3.12 7.38 -0.14
N GLN A 62 -2.57 6.94 -1.27
CA GLN A 62 -2.38 7.78 -2.46
C GLN A 62 -3.71 8.27 -3.04
N ILE A 63 -4.65 7.34 -3.25
CA ILE A 63 -5.97 7.68 -3.79
C ILE A 63 -6.80 8.49 -2.79
N THR A 64 -6.69 8.18 -1.50
CA THR A 64 -7.36 8.92 -0.43
C THR A 64 -6.87 10.37 -0.38
N ARG A 65 -5.55 10.60 -0.45
CA ARG A 65 -4.99 11.96 -0.55
C ARG A 65 -5.48 12.68 -1.80
N ALA A 66 -5.50 11.99 -2.94
CA ALA A 66 -5.90 12.59 -4.21
C ALA A 66 -7.39 12.95 -4.29
N LEU A 67 -8.29 12.20 -3.66
CA LEU A 67 -9.73 12.40 -3.75
C LEU A 67 -10.35 12.94 -2.46
N GLY A 68 -9.94 12.44 -1.29
CA GLY A 68 -10.61 12.69 -0.03
C GLY A 68 -10.09 13.89 0.76
N LEU A 69 -8.86 14.38 0.49
CA LEU A 69 -8.29 15.50 1.24
C LEU A 69 -8.37 16.81 0.45
N ASP A 70 -8.74 17.89 1.12
CA ASP A 70 -8.77 19.22 0.54
C ASP A 70 -7.35 19.72 0.20
N GLN A 71 -6.39 19.51 1.11
CA GLN A 71 -5.00 19.85 0.91
C GLN A 71 -4.25 18.75 0.20
N PHE A 72 -3.75 19.01 -0.98
CA PHE A 72 -3.02 18.08 -1.81
C PHE A 72 -2.01 18.81 -2.70
N SER A 73 -0.78 18.31 -2.77
CA SER A 73 0.32 18.95 -3.49
C SER A 73 1.17 18.01 -4.35
N GLU A 74 0.83 16.73 -4.43
CA GLU A 74 1.65 15.74 -5.14
C GLU A 74 1.57 15.88 -6.66
N PHE A 75 0.46 16.41 -7.17
CA PHE A 75 0.28 16.84 -8.57
C PHE A 75 -0.81 17.92 -8.65
N GLU A 76 -0.90 18.61 -9.79
CA GLU A 76 -1.93 19.64 -10.01
C GLU A 76 -3.29 18.97 -10.29
N ARG A 77 -4.24 19.16 -9.36
CA ARG A 77 -5.62 18.70 -9.56
C ARG A 77 -6.32 19.59 -10.61
N PRO A 78 -7.14 19.01 -11.50
CA PRO A 78 -7.96 19.81 -12.39
C PRO A 78 -8.96 20.69 -11.60
N ASN A 79 -9.34 21.83 -12.18
CA ASN A 79 -10.27 22.78 -11.54
C ASN A 79 -11.64 22.13 -11.22
N GLU A 80 -12.02 21.12 -12.00
CA GLU A 80 -13.26 20.35 -11.85
C GLU A 80 -13.14 19.22 -10.80
N HIS A 81 -12.05 19.20 -10.01
CA HIS A 81 -11.92 18.21 -8.93
C HIS A 81 -13.14 18.29 -8.00
N PRO A 82 -13.80 17.13 -7.72
CA PRO A 82 -15.01 17.12 -6.89
C PRO A 82 -14.74 17.63 -5.48
N LYS A 83 -15.67 18.45 -4.97
CA LYS A 83 -15.57 19.07 -3.65
C LYS A 83 -16.62 18.52 -2.70
N GLY A 84 -16.32 18.56 -1.41
CA GLY A 84 -17.27 18.15 -0.38
C GLY A 84 -17.62 16.66 -0.43
N LEU A 85 -16.72 15.81 -0.95
CA LEU A 85 -16.95 14.37 -0.98
C LEU A 85 -17.10 13.82 0.45
N TYR A 86 -18.12 13.00 0.68
CA TYR A 86 -18.20 12.19 1.88
C TYR A 86 -17.37 10.92 1.69
N TYR A 87 -16.05 11.04 1.94
CA TYR A 87 -15.11 9.95 1.70
C TYR A 87 -14.94 9.08 2.93
N VAL A 88 -15.25 7.80 2.82
CA VAL A 88 -15.13 6.81 3.89
C VAL A 88 -13.97 5.86 3.59
N CYS A 89 -12.99 5.83 4.47
CA CYS A 89 -11.93 4.82 4.46
C CYS A 89 -12.47 3.50 5.02
N LEU A 90 -12.20 2.36 4.37
CA LEU A 90 -12.62 1.08 4.93
C LEU A 90 -11.94 0.80 6.27
N THR A 91 -10.63 1.07 6.34
CA THR A 91 -9.81 0.98 7.56
C THR A 91 -9.03 2.28 7.74
N GLU A 92 -8.34 2.43 8.85
CA GLU A 92 -7.43 3.55 9.06
C GLU A 92 -6.22 3.43 8.11
N TYR A 93 -6.17 4.32 7.11
CA TYR A 93 -5.09 4.32 6.12
C TYR A 93 -3.90 5.16 6.57
N ASP A 94 -4.16 6.22 7.33
CA ASP A 94 -3.17 7.12 7.88
C ASP A 94 -3.76 7.82 9.10
N GLU A 95 -3.00 7.92 10.18
CA GLU A 95 -3.43 8.57 11.42
C GLU A 95 -3.66 10.08 11.26
N GLU A 96 -3.07 10.66 10.20
CA GLU A 96 -3.23 12.09 9.88
C GLU A 96 -4.51 12.40 9.09
N PHE A 97 -5.24 11.38 8.62
CA PHE A 97 -6.46 11.60 7.84
C PHE A 97 -7.66 11.83 8.75
N ASP A 98 -8.18 13.06 8.74
CA ASP A 98 -9.46 13.40 9.39
C ASP A 98 -10.64 13.00 8.51
N LEU A 99 -10.80 11.69 8.29
CA LEU A 99 -11.84 11.09 7.45
C LEU A 99 -12.60 9.99 8.18
N PRO A 100 -13.89 9.78 7.87
CA PRO A 100 -14.65 8.66 8.40
C PRO A 100 -14.00 7.30 8.11
N ILE A 101 -13.96 6.43 9.12
CA ILE A 101 -13.41 5.08 9.05
C ILE A 101 -14.52 4.08 9.34
N ALA A 102 -14.75 3.13 8.42
CA ALA A 102 -15.78 2.10 8.60
C ALA A 102 -15.39 1.06 9.65
N PHE A 103 -14.14 0.62 9.64
CA PHE A 103 -13.58 -0.34 10.59
C PHE A 103 -12.29 0.24 11.20
N PRO A 104 -12.37 0.86 12.37
CA PRO A 104 -11.21 1.43 13.03
C PRO A 104 -10.19 0.35 13.40
N LYS A 105 -8.93 0.75 13.49
CA LYS A 105 -7.83 -0.12 13.90
C LYS A 105 -8.10 -0.70 15.28
N LEU A 106 -7.95 -2.01 15.40
CA LEU A 106 -7.98 -2.69 16.70
C LEU A 106 -6.57 -2.69 17.28
N HIS A 107 -6.42 -2.14 18.47
CA HIS A 107 -5.19 -2.31 19.22
C HIS A 107 -5.09 -3.74 19.74
N ILE A 108 -3.99 -4.42 19.45
CA ILE A 108 -3.75 -5.80 19.86
C ILE A 108 -2.62 -5.80 20.88
N ASP A 109 -2.96 -6.09 22.12
CA ASP A 109 -2.00 -6.24 23.22
C ASP A 109 -1.28 -7.59 23.17
N ASN A 110 -0.10 -7.66 23.78
CA ASN A 110 0.69 -8.88 23.91
C ASN A 110 1.07 -9.52 22.57
N ILE A 111 1.30 -8.72 21.55
CA ILE A 111 1.90 -9.22 20.31
C ILE A 111 3.32 -9.73 20.56
N LEU A 112 3.84 -10.60 19.68
CA LEU A 112 5.14 -11.25 19.90
C LEU A 112 6.27 -10.27 20.17
N GLY A 113 6.33 -9.14 19.44
CA GLY A 113 7.34 -8.10 19.63
C GLY A 113 7.33 -7.51 21.03
N GLU A 114 6.12 -7.26 21.57
CA GLU A 114 5.93 -6.76 22.92
C GLU A 114 6.32 -7.80 23.98
N VAL A 115 5.87 -9.04 23.81
CA VAL A 115 6.20 -10.14 24.74
C VAL A 115 7.72 -10.35 24.84
N LEU A 116 8.43 -10.33 23.70
CA LEU A 116 9.89 -10.45 23.67
C LEU A 116 10.55 -9.27 24.38
N SER A 117 10.08 -8.05 24.11
CA SER A 117 10.57 -6.82 24.74
C SER A 117 10.41 -6.84 26.27
N ASN A 118 9.20 -7.20 26.75
CA ASN A 118 8.89 -7.28 28.17
C ASN A 118 9.73 -8.32 28.91
N ASN A 119 10.18 -9.37 28.21
CA ASN A 119 11.11 -10.37 28.73
C ASN A 119 12.59 -10.02 28.50
N ASN A 120 12.91 -8.81 28.04
CA ASN A 120 14.28 -8.35 27.72
C ASN A 120 15.00 -9.25 26.70
N LEU A 121 14.26 -9.91 25.82
CA LEU A 121 14.79 -10.71 24.74
C LEU A 121 15.04 -9.83 23.52
N LYS A 122 16.17 -10.03 22.84
CA LYS A 122 16.48 -9.33 21.59
C LYS A 122 15.85 -10.04 20.41
N GLN A 123 15.34 -9.26 19.48
CA GLN A 123 14.71 -9.74 18.24
C GLN A 123 15.27 -8.97 17.04
N LEU A 124 15.31 -9.63 15.89
CA LEU A 124 15.71 -9.07 14.61
C LEU A 124 14.54 -9.14 13.63
N ARG A 125 14.26 -8.05 12.95
CA ARG A 125 13.39 -7.95 11.78
C ARG A 125 14.27 -7.73 10.56
N ILE A 126 14.21 -8.61 9.57
CA ILE A 126 15.05 -8.53 8.38
C ILE A 126 14.25 -8.86 7.14
N ALA A 127 14.26 -7.96 6.18
CA ALA A 127 13.63 -8.14 4.87
C ALA A 127 14.19 -7.16 3.85
N GLU A 128 13.92 -7.41 2.58
CA GLU A 128 14.10 -6.42 1.54
C GLU A 128 12.95 -5.39 1.50
N THR A 129 13.13 -4.28 0.77
CA THR A 129 12.22 -3.12 0.79
C THR A 129 10.76 -3.50 0.58
N GLU A 130 10.44 -4.34 -0.41
CA GLU A 130 9.07 -4.75 -0.75
C GLU A 130 8.41 -5.62 0.34
N LYS A 131 9.19 -6.22 1.20
CA LYS A 131 8.75 -7.12 2.26
C LYS A 131 8.95 -6.56 3.67
N TYR A 132 9.59 -5.39 3.79
CA TYR A 132 9.97 -4.82 5.08
C TYR A 132 8.77 -4.52 5.97
N ALA A 133 7.72 -3.92 5.41
CA ALA A 133 6.49 -3.67 6.15
C ALA A 133 5.83 -4.95 6.70
N HIS A 134 6.02 -6.09 6.04
CA HIS A 134 5.46 -7.37 6.50
C HIS A 134 6.09 -7.87 7.80
N VAL A 135 7.39 -7.64 7.99
CA VAL A 135 8.10 -8.05 9.21
C VAL A 135 8.15 -6.95 10.29
N THR A 136 7.71 -5.74 9.98
CA THR A 136 7.67 -4.59 10.90
C THR A 136 6.24 -4.16 11.18
N PHE A 137 5.68 -3.23 10.44
CA PHE A 137 4.36 -2.65 10.63
C PHE A 137 3.25 -3.71 10.76
N PHE A 138 3.08 -4.58 9.77
CA PHE A 138 2.01 -5.58 9.81
C PHE A 138 2.23 -6.63 10.90
N PHE A 139 3.47 -7.07 11.09
CA PHE A 139 3.80 -8.04 12.13
C PHE A 139 3.61 -7.46 13.54
N ASN A 140 3.75 -6.16 13.69
CA ASN A 140 3.54 -5.42 14.92
C ASN A 140 2.08 -4.94 15.10
N GLY A 141 1.13 -5.58 14.40
CA GLY A 141 -0.30 -5.24 14.54
C GLY A 141 -0.68 -3.86 13.99
N GLY A 142 0.12 -3.34 13.05
CA GLY A 142 -0.05 -2.01 12.47
C GLY A 142 0.64 -0.89 13.27
N GLU A 143 1.58 -1.23 14.14
CA GLU A 143 2.40 -0.27 14.88
C GLU A 143 3.75 -0.04 14.20
N GLU A 144 4.09 1.23 13.91
CA GLU A 144 5.40 1.59 13.34
C GLU A 144 6.50 1.55 14.40
N LYS A 145 6.13 1.67 15.67
CA LYS A 145 7.09 1.76 16.79
C LYS A 145 7.93 0.50 16.92
N GLU A 146 9.23 0.71 17.09
CA GLU A 146 10.16 -0.35 17.47
C GLU A 146 10.01 -0.70 18.96
N PHE A 147 9.96 -2.00 19.26
CA PHE A 147 9.99 -2.46 20.64
C PHE A 147 11.41 -2.42 21.20
N LYS A 148 11.56 -2.26 22.51
CA LYS A 148 12.88 -2.33 23.17
C LYS A 148 13.54 -3.68 22.87
N GLY A 149 14.75 -3.65 22.32
CA GLY A 149 15.47 -4.86 21.92
C GLY A 149 15.12 -5.39 20.52
N GLU A 150 14.31 -4.66 19.74
CA GLU A 150 14.04 -4.92 18.33
C GLU A 150 15.09 -4.19 17.49
N ASP A 151 15.89 -4.96 16.76
CA ASP A 151 16.79 -4.46 15.72
C ASP A 151 16.12 -4.68 14.35
N ARG A 152 16.29 -3.73 13.43
CA ARG A 152 15.72 -3.78 12.08
C ARG A 152 16.83 -3.69 11.02
N GLU A 153 16.76 -4.56 10.03
CA GLU A 153 17.67 -4.59 8.88
C GLU A 153 16.85 -4.55 7.59
N LEU A 154 17.04 -3.47 6.86
CA LEU A 154 16.41 -3.26 5.56
C LEU A 154 17.45 -3.48 4.46
N ILE A 155 17.16 -4.39 3.54
CA ILE A 155 17.96 -4.62 2.34
C ILE A 155 17.22 -3.97 1.15
N PRO A 156 17.88 -3.15 0.33
CA PRO A 156 17.21 -2.56 -0.84
C PRO A 156 16.73 -3.63 -1.82
N SER A 157 15.48 -3.55 -2.25
CA SER A 157 14.98 -4.38 -3.37
C SER A 157 15.60 -3.93 -4.69
N PRO A 158 15.73 -4.83 -5.70
CA PRO A 158 16.26 -4.47 -7.01
C PRO A 158 15.34 -3.47 -7.71
N LYS A 159 15.95 -2.54 -8.47
CA LYS A 159 15.23 -1.51 -9.23
C LYS A 159 14.88 -2.03 -10.62
N VAL A 160 13.90 -2.90 -10.70
CA VAL A 160 13.36 -3.44 -11.96
C VAL A 160 11.89 -3.02 -12.11
N ALA A 161 11.37 -3.02 -13.32
CA ALA A 161 10.00 -2.62 -13.60
C ALA A 161 9.01 -3.61 -12.97
N THR A 162 9.29 -4.91 -13.10
CA THR A 162 8.52 -6.02 -12.51
C THR A 162 9.49 -7.11 -12.06
N TYR A 163 9.14 -7.87 -11.03
CA TYR A 163 10.04 -8.85 -10.43
C TYR A 163 10.13 -10.19 -11.17
N ASP A 164 9.36 -10.40 -12.22
CA ASP A 164 9.59 -11.47 -13.20
C ASP A 164 10.93 -11.29 -13.97
N LEU A 165 11.43 -10.05 -14.04
CA LEU A 165 12.75 -9.73 -14.61
C LEU A 165 13.92 -10.08 -13.66
N GLN A 166 13.64 -10.20 -12.36
CA GLN A 166 14.61 -10.61 -11.34
C GLN A 166 13.88 -11.35 -10.22
N PRO A 167 13.42 -12.60 -10.44
CA PRO A 167 12.55 -13.32 -9.52
C PRO A 167 13.19 -13.65 -8.17
N GLU A 168 14.51 -13.77 -8.11
CA GLU A 168 15.28 -13.93 -6.87
C GLU A 168 15.27 -12.69 -5.99
N MET A 169 14.92 -11.52 -6.55
CA MET A 169 14.91 -10.23 -5.89
C MET A 169 16.24 -9.98 -5.13
N SER A 170 16.20 -9.66 -3.81
CA SER A 170 17.39 -9.49 -2.97
C SER A 170 17.63 -10.67 -2.01
N ALA A 171 17.15 -11.87 -2.36
CA ALA A 171 17.25 -13.04 -1.47
C ALA A 171 18.69 -13.40 -1.08
N PHE A 172 19.65 -13.21 -1.97
CA PHE A 172 21.06 -13.51 -1.68
C PHE A 172 21.65 -12.53 -0.68
N GLU A 173 21.39 -11.24 -0.82
CA GLU A 173 21.84 -10.19 0.08
C GLU A 173 21.18 -10.33 1.46
N VAL A 174 19.88 -10.63 1.49
CA VAL A 174 19.13 -10.92 2.74
C VAL A 174 19.75 -12.12 3.46
N LYS A 175 20.04 -13.21 2.73
CA LYS A 175 20.70 -14.41 3.28
C LYS A 175 22.07 -14.06 3.85
N ASP A 176 22.91 -13.32 3.10
CA ASP A 176 24.27 -13.01 3.54
C ASP A 176 24.23 -12.12 4.79
N ARG A 177 23.34 -11.12 4.81
CA ARG A 177 23.13 -10.29 5.98
C ARG A 177 22.61 -11.05 7.20
N LEU A 178 21.69 -11.99 6.97
CA LEU A 178 21.20 -12.87 8.02
C LEU A 178 22.33 -13.71 8.63
N LEU A 179 23.20 -14.28 7.79
CA LEU A 179 24.33 -15.09 8.27
C LEU A 179 25.35 -14.26 9.11
N GLU A 180 25.54 -12.98 8.77
CA GLU A 180 26.33 -12.07 9.61
C GLU A 180 25.66 -11.85 10.97
N LYS A 181 24.35 -11.57 10.99
CA LYS A 181 23.58 -11.35 12.22
C LYS A 181 23.51 -12.57 13.11
N LEU A 182 23.43 -13.76 12.54
CA LEU A 182 23.48 -15.01 13.29
C LEU A 182 24.81 -15.22 14.03
N LYS A 183 25.95 -14.78 13.46
CA LYS A 183 27.26 -14.87 14.11
C LYS A 183 27.35 -13.99 15.36
N GLU A 184 26.54 -12.93 15.45
CA GLU A 184 26.49 -12.07 16.64
C GLU A 184 25.92 -12.79 17.87
N ASN A 185 25.19 -13.88 17.68
CA ASN A 185 24.59 -14.74 18.72
C ASN A 185 23.84 -13.99 19.82
N LYS A 186 23.14 -12.88 19.43
CA LYS A 186 22.48 -12.00 20.40
C LYS A 186 20.94 -12.05 20.33
N TYR A 187 20.37 -12.58 19.24
CA TYR A 187 18.93 -12.58 19.04
C TYR A 187 18.30 -13.87 19.54
N ALA A 188 17.24 -13.73 20.33
CA ALA A 188 16.40 -14.85 20.74
C ALA A 188 15.42 -15.27 19.63
N VAL A 189 14.97 -14.31 18.81
CA VAL A 189 14.05 -14.52 17.69
C VAL A 189 14.49 -13.68 16.49
N ILE A 190 14.39 -14.25 15.31
CA ILE A 190 14.61 -13.57 14.04
C ILE A 190 13.35 -13.76 13.18
N ILE A 191 12.77 -12.64 12.72
CA ILE A 191 11.64 -12.62 11.79
C ILE A 191 12.18 -12.13 10.45
N LEU A 192 12.10 -13.00 9.46
CA LEU A 192 12.63 -12.80 8.12
C LEU A 192 11.53 -13.00 7.08
N ASN A 193 11.55 -12.17 6.03
CA ASN A 193 10.74 -12.37 4.83
C ASN A 193 11.58 -12.14 3.58
#